data_f8e0976b20b9448a43b7a1f597afdd0c
#
_entry.id   f8e0976b20b9448a43b7a1f597afdd0c
#
_cell.length_a   1.000
_cell.length_b   1.000
_cell.length_c   1.000
_cell.angle_alpha   90.00
_cell.angle_beta   90.00
_cell.angle_gamma   90.00
#
_symmetry.space_group_name_H-M   'P 1'
#
loop_
_entity.id
_entity.type
_entity.pdbx_description
1 polymer ?
#
loop_
_entity_poly.entity_id
_entity_poly.type
_entity_poly.pdbx_seq_one_letter_code
_entity_poly.pdbx_strand_id
1 'polypeptide(L)'
;MRIRRSPTRATAITITAIALILAACGGNSNGNGYGSSATSTSVPAKTDATSIAAAPPPASAIPSTLTLTSDAFTNDVTIPTKYSCSGDATSPALAWSGAPAGTKAFALIVHDPDAPLAGGFTHWILLDIPGTTASIPAAVPTGATIAGGGAQLIAYRGMCPPVGASAHHYHFRLYALDAALGAAAGKSKDSIEAAMQGHILAQTDLVGLFGR
;
A
#
# COMPACT_ATOMS: atom_id res chain seq x y z
N MET A 1 -51.70 24.99 -12.16
CA MET A 1 -50.58 24.05 -12.13
C MET A 1 -50.35 23.66 -10.67
N ARG A 2 -50.82 22.46 -10.24
CA ARG A 2 -50.81 22.00 -8.82
C ARG A 2 -49.60 21.10 -8.62
N ILE A 3 -48.69 21.54 -7.74
CA ILE A 3 -47.50 20.78 -7.35
C ILE A 3 -47.92 19.80 -6.25
N ARG A 4 -47.80 18.49 -6.54
CA ARG A 4 -48.00 17.40 -5.55
C ARG A 4 -46.69 17.21 -4.77
N ARG A 5 -46.76 17.39 -3.46
CA ARG A 5 -45.69 17.03 -2.51
C ARG A 5 -45.84 15.57 -2.12
N SER A 6 -44.81 14.77 -2.30
CA SER A 6 -44.71 13.38 -1.81
C SER A 6 -44.23 13.34 -0.36
N PRO A 7 -44.76 12.44 0.50
CA PRO A 7 -44.35 12.35 1.88
C PRO A 7 -43.04 11.55 2.04
N THR A 8 -42.11 12.09 2.81
CA THR A 8 -40.86 11.48 3.23
C THR A 8 -41.16 10.37 4.25
N ARG A 9 -40.79 9.12 3.96
CA ARG A 9 -40.84 8.01 4.93
C ARG A 9 -39.59 8.07 5.83
N ALA A 10 -39.84 8.27 7.13
CA ALA A 10 -38.82 8.13 8.16
C ALA A 10 -38.66 6.63 8.50
N THR A 11 -37.43 6.13 8.33
CA THR A 11 -37.07 4.78 8.73
C THR A 11 -36.47 4.83 10.14
N ALA A 12 -37.14 4.21 11.09
CA ALA A 12 -36.67 4.08 12.47
C ALA A 12 -35.53 3.03 12.53
N ILE A 13 -34.41 3.44 13.11
CA ILE A 13 -33.27 2.55 13.39
C ILE A 13 -33.40 2.04 14.81
N THR A 14 -33.64 0.74 14.96
CA THR A 14 -33.71 0.05 16.26
C THR A 14 -32.27 -0.29 16.69
N ILE A 15 -31.84 0.29 17.81
CA ILE A 15 -30.56 -0.01 18.44
C ILE A 15 -30.73 -1.18 19.39
N THR A 16 -30.17 -2.33 19.10
CA THR A 16 -30.12 -3.49 19.98
C THR A 16 -28.85 -3.41 20.84
N ALA A 17 -29.03 -3.23 22.14
CA ALA A 17 -27.98 -3.26 23.13
C ALA A 17 -27.57 -4.71 23.44
N ILE A 18 -26.31 -5.06 23.26
CA ILE A 18 -25.75 -6.34 23.70
C ILE A 18 -25.04 -6.13 25.04
N ALA A 19 -25.51 -6.84 26.05
CA ALA A 19 -24.95 -6.84 27.40
C ALA A 19 -23.65 -7.64 27.49
N LEU A 20 -22.63 -7.02 28.10
CA LEU A 20 -21.38 -7.67 28.50
C LEU A 20 -21.62 -8.51 29.76
N ILE A 21 -21.27 -9.79 29.73
CA ILE A 21 -21.16 -10.64 30.92
C ILE A 21 -19.67 -10.74 31.28
N LEU A 22 -19.32 -10.18 32.45
CA LEU A 22 -18.04 -10.41 33.12
C LEU A 22 -18.16 -11.70 33.93
N ALA A 23 -17.26 -12.65 33.69
CA ALA A 23 -17.01 -13.77 34.59
C ALA A 23 -15.62 -13.63 35.22
N ALA A 24 -15.58 -13.35 36.51
CA ALA A 24 -14.42 -13.38 37.36
C ALA A 24 -14.40 -14.69 38.15
N CYS A 25 -13.25 -15.35 38.21
CA CYS A 25 -12.85 -16.32 39.24
C CYS A 25 -11.30 -16.33 39.18
N GLY A 26 -10.52 -16.07 40.17
CA GLY A 26 -10.63 -16.23 41.62
C GLY A 26 -9.84 -17.45 42.11
N GLY A 27 -8.78 -17.23 42.90
CA GLY A 27 -8.17 -18.20 43.81
C GLY A 27 -6.81 -18.77 43.34
N ASN A 28 -5.79 -18.65 44.05
CA ASN A 28 -5.35 -18.69 45.44
C ASN A 28 -4.16 -19.66 45.60
N SER A 29 -3.11 -19.14 46.16
CA SER A 29 -2.33 -19.56 47.34
C SER A 29 -1.27 -20.68 47.26
N ASN A 30 -0.06 -20.22 47.60
CA ASN A 30 0.88 -20.76 48.63
C ASN A 30 1.41 -22.19 48.52
N GLY A 31 2.76 -22.24 48.62
CA GLY A 31 3.50 -23.43 49.05
C GLY A 31 5.00 -23.22 49.06
N ASN A 32 5.53 -22.78 50.20
CA ASN A 32 6.96 -22.84 50.53
C ASN A 32 7.46 -24.30 50.58
N GLY A 33 8.67 -24.55 50.09
CA GLY A 33 9.36 -25.80 50.29
C GLY A 33 10.84 -25.70 49.96
N TYR A 34 11.67 -25.53 51.02
CA TYR A 34 13.14 -25.66 50.99
C TYR A 34 13.53 -27.11 50.74
N GLY A 35 14.52 -27.36 49.90
CA GLY A 35 15.14 -28.69 49.78
C GLY A 35 16.35 -28.65 48.86
N SER A 36 17.53 -28.40 49.46
CA SER A 36 18.83 -28.69 48.86
C SER A 36 19.02 -30.18 48.63
N SER A 37 19.47 -30.58 47.43
CA SER A 37 20.45 -31.68 47.28
C SER A 37 20.99 -31.66 45.86
N ALA A 38 22.29 -31.44 45.77
CA ALA A 38 23.08 -31.56 44.57
C ALA A 38 23.22 -33.04 44.17
N THR A 39 22.90 -33.38 42.93
CA THR A 39 23.40 -34.60 42.31
C THR A 39 23.75 -34.29 40.86
N SER A 40 25.05 -34.21 40.59
CA SER A 40 25.63 -34.08 39.26
C SER A 40 25.33 -35.37 38.48
N THR A 41 24.50 -35.27 37.47
CA THR A 41 24.40 -36.32 36.45
C THR A 41 24.70 -35.67 35.09
N SER A 42 25.85 -36.03 34.55
CA SER A 42 26.29 -35.66 33.22
C SER A 42 25.36 -36.21 32.18
N VAL A 43 24.63 -35.31 31.47
CA VAL A 43 23.83 -35.67 30.29
C VAL A 43 24.68 -35.33 29.06
N PRO A 44 24.79 -36.23 28.06
CA PRO A 44 25.55 -35.97 26.84
C PRO A 44 24.84 -34.89 26.06
N ALA A 45 25.60 -33.87 25.63
CA ALA A 45 25.17 -32.80 24.77
C ALA A 45 24.69 -33.39 23.42
N LYS A 46 23.37 -33.42 23.19
CA LYS A 46 22.83 -33.48 21.84
C LYS A 46 23.07 -32.12 21.20
N THR A 47 23.97 -32.10 20.24
CA THR A 47 24.11 -31.01 19.28
C THR A 47 22.87 -31.02 18.37
N ASP A 48 21.84 -30.29 18.79
CA ASP A 48 20.78 -29.88 17.86
C ASP A 48 21.40 -28.86 16.91
N ALA A 49 21.73 -29.33 15.72
CA ALA A 49 22.06 -28.45 14.60
C ALA A 49 20.82 -27.64 14.27
N THR A 50 20.73 -26.43 14.83
CA THR A 50 19.76 -25.43 14.39
C THR A 50 20.05 -25.15 12.92
N SER A 51 19.26 -25.77 12.04
CA SER A 51 19.22 -25.43 10.62
C SER A 51 18.83 -23.97 10.52
N ILE A 52 19.82 -23.10 10.31
CA ILE A 52 19.58 -21.72 9.91
C ILE A 52 18.97 -21.83 8.52
N ALA A 53 17.63 -21.63 8.43
CA ALA A 53 16.97 -21.47 7.16
C ALA A 53 17.67 -20.34 6.42
N ALA A 54 18.36 -20.66 5.34
CA ALA A 54 18.99 -19.68 4.48
C ALA A 54 17.92 -18.69 4.04
N ALA A 55 18.16 -17.39 4.22
CA ALA A 55 17.32 -16.35 3.67
C ALA A 55 17.13 -16.64 2.16
N PRO A 56 15.92 -16.45 1.62
CA PRO A 56 15.71 -16.63 0.19
C PRO A 56 16.71 -15.75 -0.57
N PRO A 57 17.32 -16.25 -1.65
CA PRO A 57 18.25 -15.48 -2.43
C PRO A 57 17.55 -14.17 -2.88
N PRO A 58 18.27 -13.03 -2.94
CA PRO A 58 17.69 -11.80 -3.45
C PRO A 58 17.12 -12.11 -4.84
N ALA A 59 15.85 -11.76 -5.05
CA ALA A 59 15.17 -11.96 -6.31
C ALA A 59 16.09 -11.38 -7.40
N SER A 60 16.56 -12.24 -8.31
CA SER A 60 17.40 -11.83 -9.42
C SER A 60 16.68 -10.68 -10.11
N ALA A 61 17.32 -9.52 -10.15
CA ALA A 61 16.77 -8.35 -10.83
C ALA A 61 16.60 -8.73 -12.32
N ILE A 62 15.35 -8.99 -12.71
CA ILE A 62 15.02 -9.20 -14.13
C ILE A 62 15.33 -7.85 -14.79
N PRO A 63 16.21 -7.79 -15.81
CA PRO A 63 16.47 -6.55 -16.50
C PRO A 63 15.16 -6.08 -17.12
N SER A 64 14.53 -5.09 -16.47
CA SER A 64 13.24 -4.57 -16.89
C SER A 64 13.44 -3.50 -17.92
N THR A 65 12.80 -3.66 -19.07
CA THR A 65 12.67 -2.60 -20.08
C THR A 65 11.52 -1.64 -19.75
N LEU A 66 10.75 -1.93 -18.70
CA LEU A 66 9.63 -1.09 -18.27
C LEU A 66 10.14 0.27 -17.81
N THR A 67 9.64 1.31 -18.43
CA THR A 67 9.94 2.71 -18.10
C THR A 67 8.67 3.45 -17.76
N LEU A 68 8.72 4.34 -16.77
CA LEU A 68 7.63 5.24 -16.38
C LEU A 68 8.11 6.68 -16.54
N THR A 69 7.29 7.52 -17.16
CA THR A 69 7.59 8.92 -17.42
C THR A 69 6.39 9.81 -17.10
N SER A 70 6.64 11.09 -16.92
CA SER A 70 5.63 12.15 -16.82
C SER A 70 6.06 13.34 -17.64
N ASP A 71 5.10 14.01 -18.27
CA ASP A 71 5.36 15.31 -18.91
C ASP A 71 5.52 16.45 -17.90
N ALA A 72 5.15 16.18 -16.63
CA ALA A 72 5.18 17.16 -15.56
C ALA A 72 6.56 17.32 -14.91
N PHE A 73 7.32 16.24 -14.79
CA PHE A 73 8.64 16.21 -14.16
C PHE A 73 9.44 14.98 -14.62
N THR A 74 10.76 15.05 -14.46
CA THR A 74 11.67 13.92 -14.72
C THR A 74 12.22 13.39 -13.39
N ASN A 75 12.90 12.23 -13.44
CA ASN A 75 13.45 11.60 -12.24
C ASN A 75 14.36 12.56 -11.46
N ASP A 76 14.21 12.57 -10.12
CA ASP A 76 14.92 13.42 -9.16
C ASP A 76 14.78 14.94 -9.39
N VAL A 77 13.73 15.36 -10.10
CA VAL A 77 13.42 16.77 -10.34
C VAL A 77 12.17 17.17 -9.54
N THR A 78 12.12 18.46 -9.19
CA THR A 78 11.00 19.04 -8.44
C THR A 78 9.67 18.88 -9.18
N ILE A 79 8.69 18.32 -8.50
CA ILE A 79 7.30 18.22 -8.96
C ILE A 79 6.69 19.63 -8.93
N PRO A 80 6.04 20.09 -10.03
CA PRO A 80 5.41 21.41 -10.03
C PRO A 80 4.32 21.57 -8.96
N THR A 81 4.23 22.73 -8.36
CA THR A 81 3.29 23.07 -7.27
C THR A 81 1.85 22.72 -7.58
N LYS A 82 1.44 22.76 -8.85
CA LYS A 82 0.11 22.36 -9.32
C LYS A 82 -0.33 20.98 -8.79
N TYR A 83 0.58 20.03 -8.65
CA TYR A 83 0.31 18.66 -8.21
C TYR A 83 0.37 18.47 -6.69
N SER A 84 0.63 19.55 -5.95
CA SER A 84 0.78 19.56 -4.50
C SER A 84 -0.43 20.16 -3.78
N CYS A 85 -0.46 20.05 -2.44
CA CYS A 85 -1.46 20.70 -1.59
C CYS A 85 -1.35 22.24 -1.58
N SER A 86 -0.29 22.80 -2.14
CA SER A 86 -0.13 24.25 -2.34
C SER A 86 -0.65 24.73 -3.69
N GLY A 87 -1.15 23.83 -4.54
CA GLY A 87 -1.75 24.10 -5.83
C GLY A 87 -3.10 23.38 -5.97
N ASP A 88 -3.37 22.85 -7.15
CA ASP A 88 -4.66 22.21 -7.47
C ASP A 88 -4.81 20.80 -6.87
N ALA A 89 -3.74 20.22 -6.36
CA ALA A 89 -3.65 18.84 -5.87
C ALA A 89 -4.17 17.79 -6.87
N THR A 90 -4.02 18.05 -8.19
CA THR A 90 -4.40 17.13 -9.25
C THR A 90 -3.30 16.13 -9.53
N SER A 91 -3.63 14.93 -10.00
CA SER A 91 -2.63 13.94 -10.40
C SER A 91 -1.90 14.37 -11.68
N PRO A 92 -0.58 14.11 -11.81
CA PRO A 92 0.14 14.29 -13.07
C PRO A 92 -0.29 13.24 -14.10
N ALA A 93 -0.10 13.56 -15.39
CA ALA A 93 -0.15 12.56 -16.45
C ALA A 93 1.06 11.63 -16.33
N LEU A 94 0.84 10.34 -16.56
CA LEU A 94 1.86 9.31 -16.55
C LEU A 94 1.79 8.49 -17.85
N ALA A 95 2.95 8.11 -18.38
CA ALA A 95 3.05 7.22 -19.52
C ALA A 95 4.14 6.17 -19.27
N TRP A 96 3.98 4.98 -19.85
CA TRP A 96 4.95 3.91 -19.72
C TRP A 96 5.11 3.10 -20.99
N SER A 97 6.25 2.45 -21.11
CA SER A 97 6.57 1.57 -22.23
C SER A 97 7.46 0.42 -21.80
N GLY A 98 7.70 -0.54 -22.67
CA GLY A 98 8.61 -1.66 -22.40
C GLY A 98 8.04 -2.70 -21.44
N ALA A 99 6.73 -2.80 -21.29
CA ALA A 99 6.10 -3.84 -20.49
C ALA A 99 6.47 -5.23 -21.02
N PRO A 100 6.83 -6.20 -20.14
CA PRO A 100 7.14 -7.56 -20.55
C PRO A 100 5.97 -8.24 -21.25
N ALA A 101 6.28 -9.17 -22.13
CA ALA A 101 5.29 -10.08 -22.68
C ALA A 101 4.58 -10.84 -21.54
N GLY A 102 3.27 -11.04 -21.65
CA GLY A 102 2.47 -11.68 -20.60
C GLY A 102 1.91 -10.72 -19.54
N THR A 103 2.22 -9.41 -19.61
CA THR A 103 1.58 -8.42 -18.74
C THR A 103 0.08 -8.40 -18.97
N LYS A 104 -0.69 -8.67 -17.93
CA LYS A 104 -2.16 -8.65 -17.94
C LYS A 104 -2.73 -7.44 -17.22
N ALA A 105 -2.02 -6.96 -16.22
CA ALA A 105 -2.42 -5.79 -15.44
C ALA A 105 -1.21 -4.98 -15.00
N PHE A 106 -1.47 -3.69 -14.65
CA PHE A 106 -0.50 -2.88 -13.92
C PHE A 106 -1.08 -2.45 -12.57
N ALA A 107 -0.18 -2.21 -11.62
CA ALA A 107 -0.46 -1.52 -10.37
C ALA A 107 0.45 -0.29 -10.27
N LEU A 108 -0.10 0.85 -9.83
CA LEU A 108 0.65 2.07 -9.54
C LEU A 108 0.49 2.39 -8.05
N ILE A 109 1.61 2.59 -7.36
CA ILE A 109 1.65 3.06 -5.97
C ILE A 109 2.49 4.35 -5.93
N VAL A 110 1.88 5.44 -5.46
CA VAL A 110 2.60 6.70 -5.19
C VAL A 110 2.78 6.82 -3.68
N HIS A 111 4.04 6.82 -3.25
CA HIS A 111 4.41 6.74 -1.85
C HIS A 111 5.53 7.72 -1.49
N ASP A 112 5.40 8.35 -0.32
CA ASP A 112 6.38 9.24 0.31
C ASP A 112 6.97 8.54 1.54
N PRO A 113 8.18 7.97 1.47
CA PRO A 113 8.83 7.35 2.62
C PRO A 113 9.38 8.38 3.62
N ASP A 114 9.56 9.64 3.21
CA ASP A 114 10.12 10.70 4.06
C ASP A 114 9.05 11.34 4.96
N ALA A 115 7.76 11.03 4.73
CA ALA A 115 6.69 11.52 5.59
C ALA A 115 6.91 11.11 7.05
N PRO A 116 6.69 12.01 8.04
CA PRO A 116 6.96 11.75 9.47
C PRO A 116 5.88 10.83 10.09
N LEU A 117 5.61 9.71 9.44
CA LEU A 117 4.65 8.69 9.83
C LEU A 117 5.33 7.32 9.77
N ALA A 118 4.95 6.41 10.65
CA ALA A 118 5.45 5.04 10.58
C ALA A 118 5.09 4.41 9.23
N GLY A 119 6.10 4.06 8.44
CA GLY A 119 5.95 3.50 7.09
C GLY A 119 5.68 4.52 5.98
N GLY A 120 5.87 5.83 6.22
CA GLY A 120 5.67 6.89 5.23
C GLY A 120 4.19 7.18 4.95
N PHE A 121 3.90 7.83 3.82
CA PHE A 121 2.54 8.18 3.42
C PHE A 121 2.24 7.75 1.99
N THR A 122 1.08 7.11 1.79
CA THR A 122 0.63 6.68 0.46
C THR A 122 -0.31 7.70 -0.14
N HIS A 123 0.10 8.28 -1.27
CA HIS A 123 -0.58 9.36 -1.95
C HIS A 123 -1.59 8.89 -3.00
N TRP A 124 -1.35 7.73 -3.62
CA TRP A 124 -2.21 7.21 -4.69
C TRP A 124 -2.02 5.71 -4.83
N ILE A 125 -3.11 4.98 -5.08
CA ILE A 125 -3.05 3.57 -5.49
C ILE A 125 -4.03 3.33 -6.59
N LEU A 126 -3.52 2.84 -7.72
CA LEU A 126 -4.28 2.30 -8.83
C LEU A 126 -3.97 0.82 -8.96
N LEU A 127 -5.00 0.01 -9.10
CA LEU A 127 -4.88 -1.43 -9.22
C LEU A 127 -5.63 -1.95 -10.44
N ASP A 128 -5.16 -3.08 -10.98
CA ASP A 128 -5.77 -3.76 -12.11
C ASP A 128 -5.95 -2.86 -13.35
N ILE A 129 -5.01 -1.93 -13.56
CA ILE A 129 -4.94 -1.18 -14.81
C ILE A 129 -4.68 -2.19 -15.93
N PRO A 130 -5.51 -2.26 -16.98
CA PRO A 130 -5.35 -3.28 -18.03
C PRO A 130 -3.96 -3.29 -18.66
N GLY A 131 -3.42 -4.47 -18.95
CA GLY A 131 -2.10 -4.65 -19.55
C GLY A 131 -1.93 -4.01 -20.93
N THR A 132 -3.02 -3.60 -21.58
CA THR A 132 -3.03 -2.85 -22.84
C THR A 132 -2.92 -1.33 -22.66
N THR A 133 -3.05 -0.84 -21.42
CA THR A 133 -2.93 0.59 -21.10
C THR A 133 -1.47 0.99 -21.10
N ALA A 134 -1.16 2.14 -21.70
CA ALA A 134 0.20 2.70 -21.76
C ALA A 134 0.31 4.10 -21.12
N SER A 135 -0.81 4.66 -20.63
CA SER A 135 -0.81 5.99 -20.02
C SER A 135 -2.03 6.23 -19.14
N ILE A 136 -1.92 7.20 -18.25
CA ILE A 136 -3.00 7.75 -17.43
C ILE A 136 -3.02 9.26 -17.65
N PRO A 137 -4.18 9.87 -17.93
CA PRO A 137 -4.28 11.31 -18.11
C PRO A 137 -4.01 12.06 -16.79
N ALA A 138 -3.69 13.34 -16.88
CA ALA A 138 -3.66 14.21 -15.72
C ALA A 138 -5.06 14.37 -15.12
N ALA A 139 -5.11 14.80 -13.83
CA ALA A 139 -6.35 15.16 -13.14
C ALA A 139 -7.40 14.04 -13.10
N VAL A 140 -6.96 12.80 -12.79
CA VAL A 140 -7.88 11.67 -12.59
C VAL A 140 -8.85 12.00 -11.45
N PRO A 141 -10.18 12.03 -11.70
CA PRO A 141 -11.15 12.33 -10.66
C PRO A 141 -11.16 11.27 -9.56
N THR A 142 -11.43 11.69 -8.31
CA THR A 142 -11.60 10.75 -7.19
C THR A 142 -12.69 9.72 -7.51
N GLY A 143 -12.36 8.43 -7.33
CA GLY A 143 -13.27 7.33 -7.58
C GLY A 143 -13.49 6.99 -9.06
N ALA A 144 -12.80 7.69 -10.00
CA ALA A 144 -12.87 7.34 -11.40
C ALA A 144 -12.25 5.95 -11.64
N THR A 145 -12.84 5.23 -12.56
CA THR A 145 -12.23 4.04 -13.16
C THR A 145 -11.17 4.51 -14.15
N ILE A 146 -9.97 3.96 -14.06
CA ILE A 146 -8.92 4.23 -15.05
C ILE A 146 -9.34 3.63 -16.40
N ALA A 147 -9.00 4.33 -17.47
CA ALA A 147 -9.37 3.91 -18.83
C ALA A 147 -9.08 2.42 -19.05
N GLY A 148 -10.11 1.67 -19.42
CA GLY A 148 -10.05 0.23 -19.65
C GLY A 148 -10.38 -0.65 -18.45
N GLY A 149 -10.54 -0.13 -17.19
CA GLY A 149 -11.07 -0.91 -16.09
C GLY A 149 -10.30 -0.91 -14.77
N GLY A 150 -9.18 -0.20 -14.66
CA GLY A 150 -8.40 -0.12 -13.43
C GLY A 150 -9.15 0.58 -12.28
N ALA A 151 -8.98 0.09 -11.06
CA ALA A 151 -9.61 0.63 -9.85
C ALA A 151 -8.70 1.64 -9.13
N GLN A 152 -9.26 2.77 -8.70
CA GLN A 152 -8.61 3.72 -7.82
C GLN A 152 -8.92 3.36 -6.36
N LEU A 153 -7.99 2.68 -5.67
CA LEU A 153 -8.17 2.23 -4.28
C LEU A 153 -7.89 3.35 -3.27
N ILE A 154 -6.86 4.16 -3.53
CA ILE A 154 -6.58 5.40 -2.82
C ILE A 154 -6.57 6.50 -3.86
N ALA A 155 -7.42 7.52 -3.70
CA ALA A 155 -7.46 8.68 -4.57
C ALA A 155 -6.17 9.50 -4.42
N TYR A 156 -5.76 10.15 -5.53
CA TYR A 156 -4.59 11.01 -5.50
C TYR A 156 -4.69 12.09 -4.42
N ARG A 157 -3.62 12.24 -3.66
CA ARG A 157 -3.42 13.30 -2.69
C ARG A 157 -2.17 14.07 -3.05
N GLY A 158 -2.28 15.37 -3.20
CA GLY A 158 -1.14 16.24 -3.53
C GLY A 158 0.00 16.12 -2.52
N MET A 159 1.22 16.29 -2.99
CA MET A 159 2.43 16.32 -2.17
C MET A 159 2.31 17.42 -1.11
N CYS A 160 2.52 17.09 0.17
CA CYS A 160 2.26 18.01 1.26
C CYS A 160 3.26 17.83 2.43
N PRO A 161 4.57 18.01 2.20
CA PRO A 161 5.56 17.89 3.26
C PRO A 161 5.40 19.02 4.28
N PRO A 162 5.93 18.89 5.50
CA PRO A 162 5.93 19.98 6.48
C PRO A 162 6.63 21.23 5.93
N VAL A 163 6.10 22.40 6.25
CA VAL A 163 6.72 23.69 5.84
C VAL A 163 8.10 23.81 6.47
N GLY A 164 9.12 24.15 5.65
CA GLY A 164 10.50 24.31 6.10
C GLY A 164 11.27 23.00 6.29
N ALA A 165 10.65 21.84 6.06
CA ALA A 165 11.37 20.58 5.98
C ALA A 165 12.18 20.46 4.67
N SER A 166 13.15 19.55 4.65
CA SER A 166 13.80 19.16 3.40
C SER A 166 12.76 18.66 2.40
N ALA A 167 13.07 18.77 1.11
CA ALA A 167 12.21 18.19 0.09
C ALA A 167 12.09 16.68 0.31
N HIS A 168 10.87 16.16 0.21
CA HIS A 168 10.56 14.73 0.28
C HIS A 168 10.68 14.10 -1.11
N HIS A 169 10.92 12.78 -1.14
CA HIS A 169 10.96 11.96 -2.33
C HIS A 169 9.62 11.26 -2.53
N TYR A 170 8.98 11.51 -3.67
CA TYR A 170 7.70 10.93 -4.03
C TYR A 170 7.93 9.86 -5.08
N HIS A 171 7.81 8.61 -4.67
CA HIS A 171 8.02 7.44 -5.51
C HIS A 171 6.75 7.08 -6.26
N PHE A 172 6.76 7.22 -7.58
CA PHE A 172 5.73 6.72 -8.48
C PHE A 172 6.17 5.35 -8.98
N ARG A 173 5.73 4.30 -8.32
CA ARG A 173 6.17 2.93 -8.61
C ARG A 173 5.12 2.19 -9.41
N LEU A 174 5.50 1.77 -10.62
CA LEU A 174 4.64 0.99 -11.53
C LEU A 174 5.12 -0.46 -11.57
N TYR A 175 4.17 -1.37 -11.42
CA TYR A 175 4.38 -2.81 -11.48
C TYR A 175 3.62 -3.38 -12.67
N ALA A 176 4.29 -4.20 -13.49
CA ALA A 176 3.67 -5.03 -14.52
C ALA A 176 3.41 -6.42 -13.93
N LEU A 177 2.17 -6.88 -14.02
CA LEU A 177 1.70 -8.11 -13.37
C LEU A 177 1.21 -9.12 -14.41
N ASP A 178 1.42 -10.42 -14.15
CA ASP A 178 0.93 -11.52 -14.98
C ASP A 178 -0.55 -11.87 -14.72
N ALA A 179 -1.16 -11.26 -13.72
CA ALA A 179 -2.56 -11.42 -13.36
C ALA A 179 -3.16 -10.12 -12.81
N ALA A 180 -4.48 -9.96 -12.92
CA ALA A 180 -5.23 -9.00 -12.12
C ALA A 180 -5.41 -9.56 -10.70
N LEU A 181 -5.29 -8.70 -9.68
CA LEU A 181 -5.34 -9.10 -8.27
C LEU A 181 -6.75 -9.04 -7.69
N GLY A 182 -7.62 -8.21 -8.28
CA GLY A 182 -9.00 -8.05 -7.85
C GLY A 182 -9.16 -7.51 -6.43
N ALA A 183 -10.35 -7.63 -5.88
CA ALA A 183 -10.69 -7.14 -4.55
C ALA A 183 -9.94 -7.89 -3.42
N ALA A 184 -9.36 -9.07 -3.69
CA ALA A 184 -8.61 -9.86 -2.72
C ALA A 184 -7.29 -9.21 -2.30
N ALA A 185 -6.74 -8.29 -3.11
CA ALA A 185 -5.52 -7.56 -2.80
C ALA A 185 -5.61 -6.64 -1.57
N GLY A 186 -6.83 -6.37 -1.06
CA GLY A 186 -7.03 -5.42 0.03
C GLY A 186 -6.97 -3.96 -0.44
N LYS A 187 -6.78 -3.02 0.49
CA LYS A 187 -6.82 -1.58 0.20
C LYS A 187 -5.63 -0.79 0.74
N SER A 188 -4.71 -1.42 1.45
CA SER A 188 -3.49 -0.77 1.92
C SER A 188 -2.31 -1.07 1.00
N LYS A 189 -1.30 -0.20 1.01
CA LYS A 189 -0.04 -0.43 0.28
C LYS A 189 0.52 -1.83 0.60
N ASP A 190 0.68 -2.15 1.89
CA ASP A 190 1.28 -3.42 2.32
C ASP A 190 0.48 -4.64 1.88
N SER A 191 -0.87 -4.57 1.94
CA SER A 191 -1.71 -5.68 1.48
C SER A 191 -1.61 -5.90 -0.03
N ILE A 192 -1.49 -4.82 -0.80
CA ILE A 192 -1.34 -4.88 -2.26
C ILE A 192 0.05 -5.38 -2.63
N GLU A 193 1.10 -4.89 -1.97
CA GLU A 193 2.47 -5.38 -2.17
C GLU A 193 2.57 -6.87 -1.83
N ALA A 194 1.92 -7.33 -0.76
CA ALA A 194 1.84 -8.76 -0.44
C ALA A 194 1.08 -9.56 -1.51
N ALA A 195 -0.04 -9.04 -2.02
CA ALA A 195 -0.81 -9.70 -3.08
C ALA A 195 -0.07 -9.75 -4.43
N MET A 196 0.82 -8.80 -4.70
CA MET A 196 1.65 -8.80 -5.92
C MET A 196 2.78 -9.84 -5.88
N GLN A 197 3.12 -10.42 -4.71
CA GLN A 197 4.22 -11.39 -4.61
C GLN A 197 3.96 -12.60 -5.52
N GLY A 198 4.96 -12.92 -6.35
CA GLY A 198 4.87 -14.00 -7.34
C GLY A 198 4.16 -13.64 -8.65
N HIS A 199 3.58 -12.43 -8.75
CA HIS A 199 2.91 -11.94 -9.95
C HIS A 199 3.66 -10.83 -10.68
N ILE A 200 4.74 -10.29 -10.09
CA ILE A 200 5.49 -9.16 -10.66
C ILE A 200 6.39 -9.67 -11.80
N LEU A 201 6.10 -9.24 -13.03
CA LEU A 201 6.95 -9.46 -14.20
C LEU A 201 8.05 -8.39 -14.32
N ALA A 202 7.73 -7.15 -13.97
CA ALA A 202 8.64 -6.02 -13.99
C ALA A 202 8.16 -4.91 -13.06
N GLN A 203 9.09 -4.05 -12.65
CA GLN A 203 8.77 -2.82 -11.92
C GLN A 203 9.68 -1.68 -12.37
N THR A 204 9.19 -0.46 -12.23
CA THR A 204 9.96 0.77 -12.45
C THR A 204 9.53 1.83 -11.45
N ASP A 205 10.42 2.79 -11.20
CA ASP A 205 10.20 3.88 -10.25
C ASP A 205 10.52 5.22 -10.93
N LEU A 206 9.63 6.19 -10.82
CA LEU A 206 9.86 7.59 -11.17
C LEU A 206 9.79 8.39 -9.89
N VAL A 207 10.90 8.99 -9.49
CA VAL A 207 11.00 9.76 -8.25
C VAL A 207 10.88 11.24 -8.56
N GLY A 208 9.98 11.93 -7.88
CA GLY A 208 9.88 13.39 -7.93
C GLY A 208 10.16 14.00 -6.56
N LEU A 209 10.69 15.20 -6.52
CA LEU A 209 10.98 15.93 -5.29
C LEU A 209 9.93 17.01 -5.04
N PHE A 210 9.54 17.22 -3.79
CA PHE A 210 8.72 18.37 -3.44
C PHE A 210 9.00 18.82 -2.00
N GLY A 211 9.19 20.15 -1.84
CA GLY A 211 9.33 20.84 -0.56
C GLY A 211 8.46 22.11 -0.53
N ARG A 212 8.23 22.69 0.63
CA ARG A 212 7.47 23.93 0.77
C ARG A 212 7.88 24.77 2.00
#